data_db15f6c605cfe6a29cc6d8ef35ab8d05
#
_entry.id   db15f6c605cfe6a29cc6d8ef35ab8d05
#
_cell.length_a   1.000
_cell.length_b   1.000
_cell.length_c   1.000
_cell.angle_alpha   90.00
_cell.angle_beta   90.00
_cell.angle_gamma   90.00
#
_symmetry.space_group_name_H-M   'P 1'
#
loop_
_entity.id
_entity.type
_entity.pdbx_description
1 polymer ?
#
loop_
_entity_poly.entity_id
_entity_poly.type
_entity_poly.pdbx_seq_one_letter_code
_entity_poly.pdbx_strand_id
1 'polypeptide(L)'
;MSNFVFYDFETSSSNKYWGQIIQIGAVLTNDNLDELDRFDARCRLSPGIIPEAMALIVNKTSPSMLKKSNLSHYEMIRQFVETLKRWGKATYIGFNSIEFDEEFLRCTLFQTLEYPYTVSYTHLTLPTIRLV
;
A
#
# COMPACT_ATOMS: atom_id res chain seq x y z
N MET A 1 1.81 12.43 -22.35
CA MET A 1 2.16 12.84 -20.99
C MET A 1 1.76 11.74 -20.02
N SER A 2 2.73 11.28 -19.23
CA SER A 2 2.54 10.16 -18.31
C SER A 2 2.54 10.65 -16.88
N ASN A 3 1.57 10.21 -16.11
CA ASN A 3 1.57 10.44 -14.68
C ASN A 3 2.28 9.29 -13.96
N PHE A 4 2.83 9.59 -12.79
CA PHE A 4 3.47 8.61 -11.93
C PHE A 4 2.74 8.53 -10.59
N VAL A 5 2.66 7.32 -10.06
CA VAL A 5 2.18 7.08 -8.70
C VAL A 5 3.31 6.45 -7.91
N PHE A 6 3.81 7.18 -6.93
CA PHE A 6 4.78 6.67 -5.96
C PHE A 6 4.00 6.14 -4.77
N TYR A 7 4.28 4.91 -4.35
CA TYR A 7 3.53 4.30 -3.25
C TYR A 7 4.42 3.49 -2.32
N ASP A 8 3.97 3.36 -1.09
CA ASP A 8 4.60 2.54 -0.07
C ASP A 8 3.54 2.02 0.90
N PHE A 9 3.75 0.80 1.39
CA PHE A 9 2.86 0.15 2.36
C PHE A 9 3.61 -0.15 3.65
N GLU A 10 2.94 0.08 4.77
CA GLU A 10 3.33 -0.46 6.06
C GLU A 10 2.44 -1.65 6.38
N THR A 11 3.04 -2.75 6.83
CA THR A 11 2.33 -4.01 7.06
C THR A 11 2.51 -4.51 8.48
N SER A 12 1.59 -5.36 8.91
CA SER A 12 1.66 -6.00 10.23
C SER A 12 2.68 -7.14 10.28
N SER A 13 3.14 -7.63 9.13
CA SER A 13 3.99 -8.82 9.01
C SER A 13 4.65 -8.82 7.64
N SER A 14 5.75 -9.53 7.51
CA SER A 14 6.38 -9.80 6.21
C SER A 14 5.65 -10.88 5.40
N ASN A 15 4.73 -11.60 6.01
CA ASN A 15 3.99 -12.68 5.36
C ASN A 15 2.77 -12.14 4.61
N LYS A 16 2.83 -12.17 3.28
CA LYS A 16 1.78 -11.63 2.40
C LYS A 16 0.45 -12.36 2.50
N TYR A 17 0.44 -13.61 2.96
CA TYR A 17 -0.78 -14.40 3.08
C TYR A 17 -1.53 -14.17 4.39
N TRP A 18 -0.81 -13.90 5.46
CA TRP A 18 -1.36 -13.76 6.81
C TRP A 18 -1.29 -12.35 7.36
N GLY A 19 -0.39 -11.53 6.81
CA GLY A 19 -0.24 -10.15 7.22
C GLY A 19 -1.32 -9.24 6.66
N GLN A 20 -1.38 -8.05 7.21
CA GLN A 20 -2.32 -7.03 6.80
C GLN A 20 -1.57 -5.75 6.47
N ILE A 21 -2.00 -5.05 5.40
CA ILE A 21 -1.55 -3.68 5.15
C ILE A 21 -2.20 -2.79 6.21
N ILE A 22 -1.39 -2.03 6.95
CA ILE A 22 -1.88 -1.16 8.04
C ILE A 22 -1.80 0.32 7.69
N GLN A 23 -0.98 0.68 6.71
CA GLN A 23 -0.90 2.04 6.20
C GLN A 23 -0.54 2.03 4.72
N ILE A 24 -1.15 2.94 3.98
CA ILE A 24 -0.87 3.16 2.56
C ILE A 24 -0.52 4.63 2.39
N GLY A 25 0.64 4.89 1.80
CA GLY A 25 1.00 6.22 1.30
C GLY A 25 1.17 6.15 -0.21
N ALA A 26 0.55 7.08 -0.94
CA ALA A 26 0.69 7.18 -2.38
C ALA A 26 0.61 8.64 -2.82
N VAL A 27 1.42 8.99 -3.82
CA VAL A 27 1.45 10.34 -4.37
C VAL A 27 1.35 10.25 -5.88
N LEU A 28 0.39 10.98 -6.43
CA LEU A 28 0.25 11.14 -7.89
C LEU A 28 1.04 12.37 -8.33
N THR A 29 1.89 12.20 -9.33
CA THR A 29 2.65 13.30 -9.94
C THR A 29 2.43 13.34 -11.45
N ASN A 30 2.74 14.48 -12.06
CA ASN A 30 2.89 14.59 -13.50
C ASN A 30 4.32 14.15 -13.92
N ASP A 31 4.63 14.29 -15.20
CA ASP A 31 5.95 13.94 -15.75
C ASP A 31 7.08 14.88 -15.29
N ASN A 32 6.75 16.05 -14.76
CA ASN A 32 7.70 16.96 -14.13
C ASN A 32 7.89 16.70 -12.63
N LEU A 33 7.25 15.65 -12.10
CA LEU A 33 7.26 15.29 -10.68
C LEU A 33 6.58 16.31 -9.76
N ASP A 34 5.69 17.12 -10.31
CA ASP A 34 4.83 17.99 -9.50
C ASP A 34 3.71 17.15 -8.88
N GLU A 35 3.48 17.29 -7.59
CA GLU A 35 2.43 16.59 -6.89
C GLU A 35 1.04 17.08 -7.34
N LEU A 36 0.22 16.14 -7.84
CA LEU A 36 -1.14 16.43 -8.29
C LEU A 36 -2.18 16.04 -7.25
N ASP A 37 -1.95 14.94 -6.53
CA ASP A 37 -2.84 14.43 -5.51
C ASP A 37 -2.08 13.49 -4.58
N ARG A 38 -2.68 13.16 -3.45
CA ARG A 38 -2.07 12.31 -2.43
C ARG A 38 -3.14 11.44 -1.77
N PHE A 39 -2.75 10.22 -1.45
CA PHE A 39 -3.53 9.32 -0.61
C PHE A 39 -2.67 8.89 0.57
N ASP A 40 -3.19 9.05 1.78
CA ASP A 40 -2.54 8.58 2.99
C ASP A 40 -3.64 8.08 3.93
N ALA A 41 -3.57 6.82 4.29
CA ALA A 41 -4.55 6.21 5.17
C ALA A 41 -3.92 5.14 6.05
N ARG A 42 -4.42 5.05 7.27
CA ARG A 42 -4.08 4.01 8.23
C ARG A 42 -5.36 3.32 8.67
N CYS A 43 -5.31 2.01 8.80
CA CYS A 43 -6.44 1.24 9.28
C CYS A 43 -6.12 0.53 10.60
N ARG A 44 -7.17 0.05 11.28
CA ARG A 44 -7.01 -0.84 12.44
C ARG A 44 -6.75 -2.27 11.98
N LEU A 45 -6.20 -3.07 12.87
CA LEU A 45 -6.05 -4.50 12.62
C LEU A 45 -7.41 -5.19 12.57
N SER A 46 -7.58 -6.08 11.61
CA SER A 46 -8.76 -6.95 11.55
C SER A 46 -8.74 -7.93 12.73
N PRO A 47 -9.92 -8.36 13.22
CA PRO A 47 -9.99 -9.37 14.26
C PRO A 47 -9.19 -10.62 13.91
N GLY A 48 -8.39 -11.12 14.84
CA GLY A 48 -7.58 -12.30 14.64
C GLY A 48 -6.22 -12.07 14.01
N ILE A 49 -5.92 -10.87 13.54
CA ILE A 49 -4.59 -10.54 13.01
C ILE A 49 -3.68 -10.15 14.17
N ILE A 50 -2.59 -10.89 14.30
CA ILE A 50 -1.55 -10.62 15.31
C ILE A 50 -0.36 -10.00 14.60
N PRO A 51 0.03 -8.76 14.93
CA PRO A 51 1.16 -8.11 14.28
C PRO A 51 2.49 -8.70 14.77
N GLU A 52 3.45 -8.79 13.88
CA GLU A 52 4.81 -9.13 14.25
C GLU A 52 5.47 -7.95 14.99
N ALA A 53 6.09 -8.22 16.13
CA ALA A 53 6.75 -7.18 16.92
C ALA A 53 7.82 -6.43 16.11
N MET A 54 8.59 -7.14 15.30
CA MET A 54 9.62 -6.52 14.48
C MET A 54 9.02 -5.58 13.44
N ALA A 55 7.89 -5.95 12.81
CA ALA A 55 7.21 -5.08 11.86
C ALA A 55 6.75 -3.78 12.53
N LEU A 56 6.19 -3.86 13.73
CA LEU A 56 5.76 -2.67 14.47
C LEU A 56 6.94 -1.77 14.85
N ILE A 57 8.07 -2.35 15.21
CA ILE A 57 9.28 -1.60 15.54
C ILE A 57 9.80 -0.87 14.29
N VAL A 58 9.91 -1.57 13.18
CA VAL A 58 10.40 -1.00 11.91
C VAL A 58 9.47 0.13 11.42
N ASN A 59 8.18 -0.08 11.52
CA ASN A 59 7.17 0.89 11.09
C ASN A 59 6.93 2.01 12.11
N LYS A 60 7.56 1.94 13.27
CA LYS A 60 7.37 2.89 14.38
C LYS A 60 5.91 3.03 14.78
N THR A 61 5.18 1.93 14.76
CA THR A 61 3.75 1.87 15.05
C THR A 61 3.52 1.14 16.36
N SER A 62 2.78 1.74 17.30
CA SER A 62 2.39 1.06 18.52
C SER A 62 1.02 0.39 18.34
N PRO A 63 0.71 -0.69 19.10
CA PRO A 63 -0.62 -1.29 19.06
C PRO A 63 -1.75 -0.32 19.39
N SER A 64 -1.50 0.65 20.26
CA SER A 64 -2.50 1.67 20.61
C SER A 64 -2.83 2.60 19.42
N MET A 65 -1.85 2.90 18.57
CA MET A 65 -2.09 3.69 17.37
C MET A 65 -3.01 2.96 16.39
N LEU A 66 -2.85 1.64 16.27
CA LEU A 66 -3.70 0.82 15.41
C LEU A 66 -5.14 0.79 15.89
N LYS A 67 -5.34 0.73 17.20
CA LYS A 67 -6.68 0.74 17.79
C LYS A 67 -7.41 2.07 17.61
N LYS A 68 -6.69 3.17 17.48
CA LYS A 68 -7.28 4.50 17.34
C LYS A 68 -7.79 4.79 15.93
N SER A 69 -7.40 4.02 14.94
CA SER A 69 -7.86 4.24 13.58
C SER A 69 -9.34 3.89 13.43
N ASN A 70 -10.09 4.79 12.80
CA ASN A 70 -11.53 4.58 12.53
C ASN A 70 -11.78 3.72 11.29
N LEU A 71 -10.78 3.55 10.43
CA LEU A 71 -10.94 2.76 9.21
C LEU A 71 -10.70 1.29 9.47
N SER A 72 -11.55 0.44 8.90
CA SER A 72 -11.26 -0.98 8.77
C SER A 72 -10.28 -1.21 7.62
N HIS A 73 -9.65 -2.37 7.61
CA HIS A 73 -8.80 -2.79 6.49
C HIS A 73 -9.57 -2.77 5.16
N TYR A 74 -10.77 -3.31 5.16
CA TYR A 74 -11.62 -3.32 3.97
C TYR A 74 -11.94 -1.91 3.46
N GLU A 75 -12.32 -1.00 4.34
CA GLU A 75 -12.61 0.39 3.98
C GLU A 75 -11.39 1.11 3.42
N MET A 76 -10.22 0.92 4.03
CA MET A 76 -8.98 1.52 3.54
C MET A 76 -8.64 1.04 2.13
N ILE A 77 -8.73 -0.27 1.89
CA ILE A 77 -8.45 -0.86 0.58
C ILE A 77 -9.45 -0.37 -0.46
N ARG A 78 -10.74 -0.29 -0.11
CA ARG A 78 -11.76 0.27 -1.01
C ARG A 78 -11.46 1.71 -1.39
N GLN A 79 -11.12 2.55 -0.42
CA GLN A 79 -10.76 3.94 -0.68
C GLN A 79 -9.52 4.05 -1.57
N PHE A 80 -8.53 3.19 -1.35
CA PHE A 80 -7.32 3.15 -2.17
C PHE A 80 -7.64 2.76 -3.62
N VAL A 81 -8.40 1.70 -3.83
CA VAL A 81 -8.81 1.26 -5.17
C VAL A 81 -9.62 2.34 -5.90
N GLU A 82 -10.55 2.98 -5.21
CA GLU A 82 -11.32 4.09 -5.79
C GLU A 82 -10.44 5.28 -6.16
N THR A 83 -9.45 5.59 -5.34
CA THR A 83 -8.47 6.63 -5.63
C THR A 83 -7.64 6.28 -6.87
N LEU A 84 -7.18 5.05 -6.99
CA LEU A 84 -6.44 4.60 -8.17
C LEU A 84 -7.29 4.68 -9.44
N LYS A 85 -8.56 4.31 -9.36
CA LYS A 85 -9.48 4.44 -10.49
C LYS A 85 -9.70 5.90 -10.90
N ARG A 86 -9.82 6.80 -9.92
CA ARG A 86 -9.95 8.24 -10.17
C ARG A 86 -8.69 8.82 -10.80
N TRP A 87 -7.51 8.38 -10.36
CA TRP A 87 -6.24 8.84 -10.92
C TRP A 87 -6.01 8.35 -12.36
N GLY A 88 -6.64 7.23 -12.71
CA GLY A 88 -6.59 6.69 -14.05
C GLY A 88 -5.24 6.08 -14.39
N LYS A 89 -4.87 6.15 -15.66
CA LYS A 89 -3.66 5.52 -16.18
C LYS A 89 -2.42 6.26 -15.66
N ALA A 90 -1.52 5.52 -15.03
CA ALA A 90 -0.26 6.03 -14.51
C ALA A 90 0.77 4.91 -14.45
N THR A 91 2.05 5.28 -14.35
CA THR A 91 3.13 4.34 -14.05
C THR A 91 3.32 4.29 -12.53
N TYR A 92 3.23 3.10 -11.96
CA TYR A 92 3.35 2.87 -10.53
C TYR A 92 4.79 2.57 -10.16
N ILE A 93 5.32 3.31 -9.21
CA ILE A 93 6.72 3.23 -8.80
C ILE A 93 6.77 2.93 -7.30
N GLY A 94 7.41 1.82 -6.95
CA GLY A 94 7.66 1.45 -5.56
C GLY A 94 9.09 1.00 -5.37
N PHE A 95 9.58 1.03 -4.15
CA PHE A 95 10.87 0.47 -3.79
C PHE A 95 10.70 -0.99 -3.42
N ASN A 96 11.47 -1.88 -4.05
CA ASN A 96 11.38 -3.34 -3.85
C ASN A 96 9.95 -3.90 -4.00
N SER A 97 9.17 -3.27 -4.86
CA SER A 97 7.72 -3.48 -4.89
C SER A 97 7.30 -4.79 -5.53
N ILE A 98 8.08 -5.36 -6.46
CA ILE A 98 7.70 -6.62 -7.13
C ILE A 98 7.65 -7.77 -6.13
N GLU A 99 8.65 -7.89 -5.26
CA GLU A 99 8.75 -9.02 -4.34
C GLU A 99 7.94 -8.83 -3.05
N PHE A 100 7.61 -7.61 -2.71
CA PHE A 100 6.93 -7.33 -1.45
C PHE A 100 5.60 -6.59 -1.66
N ASP A 101 5.64 -5.29 -1.97
CA ASP A 101 4.44 -4.46 -1.96
C ASP A 101 3.42 -4.90 -3.02
N GLU A 102 3.86 -5.24 -4.22
CA GLU A 102 2.96 -5.65 -5.29
C GLU A 102 2.27 -6.98 -4.97
N GLU A 103 3.04 -7.96 -4.49
CA GLU A 103 2.47 -9.25 -4.13
C GLU A 103 1.59 -9.17 -2.89
N PHE A 104 1.97 -8.35 -1.92
CA PHE A 104 1.16 -8.10 -0.75
C PHE A 104 -0.17 -7.46 -1.14
N LEU A 105 -0.14 -6.49 -2.04
CA LEU A 105 -1.35 -5.85 -2.56
C LEU A 105 -2.24 -6.84 -3.32
N ARG A 106 -1.68 -7.71 -4.15
CA ARG A 106 -2.46 -8.73 -4.85
C ARG A 106 -3.20 -9.66 -3.89
N CYS A 107 -2.51 -10.16 -2.86
CA CYS A 107 -3.14 -10.99 -1.86
C CYS A 107 -4.24 -10.24 -1.12
N THR A 108 -4.00 -8.98 -0.79
CA THR A 108 -4.98 -8.13 -0.11
C THR A 108 -6.20 -7.87 -0.99
N LEU A 109 -6.00 -7.54 -2.25
CA LEU A 109 -7.11 -7.31 -3.19
C LEU A 109 -7.96 -8.57 -3.37
N PHE A 110 -7.32 -9.72 -3.49
CA PHE A 110 -8.04 -11.00 -3.54
C PHE A 110 -8.88 -11.23 -2.28
N GLN A 111 -8.31 -10.99 -1.11
CA GLN A 111 -9.00 -11.16 0.18
C GLN A 111 -10.17 -10.20 0.36
N THR A 112 -10.09 -9.02 -0.23
CA THR A 112 -11.15 -7.99 -0.14
C THR A 112 -12.11 -8.01 -1.32
N LEU A 113 -12.04 -9.06 -2.16
CA LEU A 113 -12.89 -9.28 -3.33
C LEU A 113 -12.74 -8.19 -4.40
N GLU A 114 -11.57 -7.57 -4.46
CA GLU A 114 -11.21 -6.66 -5.54
C GLU A 114 -10.40 -7.41 -6.61
N TYR A 115 -10.30 -6.82 -7.80
CA TYR A 115 -9.53 -7.45 -8.88
C TYR A 115 -8.02 -7.39 -8.57
N PRO A 116 -7.35 -8.57 -8.45
CA PRO A 116 -5.97 -8.61 -7.95
C PRO A 116 -4.93 -7.93 -8.84
N TYR A 117 -5.25 -7.71 -10.10
CA TYR A 117 -4.33 -7.14 -11.08
C TYR A 117 -4.68 -5.70 -11.46
N THR A 118 -5.40 -4.98 -10.61
CA THR A 118 -5.84 -3.61 -10.88
C THR A 118 -4.67 -2.69 -11.27
N VAL A 119 -3.49 -2.91 -10.74
CA VAL A 119 -2.30 -2.07 -10.99
C VAL A 119 -1.16 -2.78 -11.71
N SER A 120 -1.27 -4.08 -12.01
CA SER A 120 -0.12 -4.88 -12.47
C SER A 120 0.36 -4.53 -13.88
N TYR A 121 -0.48 -3.98 -14.72
CA TYR A 121 -0.12 -3.66 -16.11
C TYR A 121 0.67 -2.37 -16.29
N THR A 122 0.77 -1.58 -15.26
CA THR A 122 1.40 -0.26 -15.30
C THR A 122 2.58 -0.12 -14.33
N HIS A 123 3.05 -1.25 -13.77
CA HIS A 123 4.13 -1.24 -12.80
C HIS A 123 5.48 -1.01 -13.44
N LEU A 124 6.16 0.03 -13.01
CA LEU A 124 7.59 0.17 -13.13
C LEU A 124 8.18 -0.01 -11.73
N THR A 125 8.97 -1.06 -11.55
CA THR A 125 9.70 -1.24 -10.30
C THR A 125 11.07 -0.60 -10.45
N LEU A 126 11.35 0.39 -9.62
CA LEU A 126 12.73 0.84 -9.49
C LEU A 126 13.53 -0.32 -8.92
N PRO A 127 14.68 -0.67 -9.54
CA PRO A 127 15.55 -1.65 -8.95
C PRO A 127 15.88 -1.18 -7.54
N THR A 128 15.90 -2.13 -6.61
CA THR A 128 16.21 -1.86 -5.23
C THR A 128 17.60 -1.26 -5.16
N ILE A 129 17.69 0.06 -5.18
CA ILE A 129 18.88 0.69 -4.66
C ILE A 129 18.73 0.55 -3.15
N ARG A 130 19.37 -0.47 -2.59
CA ARG A 130 19.60 -0.48 -1.16
C ARG A 130 20.45 0.75 -0.86
N LEU A 131 19.80 1.80 -0.47
CA LEU A 131 20.49 2.85 0.26
C LEU A 131 20.86 2.23 1.60
N VAL A 132 22.07 1.76 1.67
CA VAL A 132 22.67 1.36 2.92
C VAL A 132 22.87 2.59 3.76
#